data_cf0fde077908200bd740a2dc1beef8e7
#
_entry.id   cf0fde077908200bd740a2dc1beef8e7
#
_cell.length_a   1.000
_cell.length_b   1.000
_cell.length_c   1.000
_cell.angle_alpha   90.00
_cell.angle_beta   90.00
_cell.angle_gamma   90.00
#
_symmetry.space_group_name_H-M   'P 1'
#
loop_
_entity.id
_entity.type
_entity.pdbx_description
1 polymer ?
#
loop_
_entity_poly.entity_id
_entity_poly.type
_entity_poly.pdbx_seq_one_letter_code
_entity_poly.pdbx_strand_id
1 'polypeptide(L)'
;MLDSIQSLLDAFPEGVVQAHAGCVLAVNEKARQYLPQLEPGGPLPAEIPLPPPGETETGTFTLNGRSYSCSCKAVGEEYILLFRPAARSALESWQMDGILRQLREFLGDILAEAWSAAPGGTTSAAFNKTFYRLFRLTGNLEFMQEMAEDGVPFRPMTMNLDDLCWKVTQQAGDLLREAGISLEYVFKGQALLIPGDGPLLGKMLLGLISNAARLAGGKGGGVISVTLYRRGDQARLLVSGGGTPDERQMDALFQGGPVEGIPFPGQGAGLGLSIARHIAQLHGGTLLPYGGGSSPGVLVSLPTGPLSGRTSVRRSQVQQDGGLDPVLVELSDVLPASVFGLEGLD
;
A
#
# COMPACT_ATOMS: atom_id res chain seq x y z
N MET A 1 -40.23 -18.05 23.88
CA MET A 1 -40.32 -17.49 22.51
C MET A 1 -39.13 -16.58 22.18
N LEU A 2 -38.70 -15.66 23.07
CA LEU A 2 -37.50 -14.82 22.88
C LEU A 2 -36.23 -15.66 22.82
N ASP A 3 -36.06 -16.68 23.65
CA ASP A 3 -34.86 -17.56 23.64
C ASP A 3 -34.73 -18.36 22.34
N SER A 4 -35.86 -18.71 21.69
CA SER A 4 -35.84 -19.42 20.41
C SER A 4 -35.39 -18.52 19.26
N ILE A 5 -35.75 -17.21 19.29
CA ILE A 5 -35.32 -16.24 18.27
C ILE A 5 -33.83 -15.93 18.44
N GLN A 6 -33.37 -15.73 19.67
CA GLN A 6 -31.95 -15.48 19.95
C GLN A 6 -31.08 -16.66 19.50
N SER A 7 -31.49 -17.91 19.82
CA SER A 7 -30.78 -19.12 19.38
C SER A 7 -30.71 -19.24 17.85
N LEU A 8 -31.75 -18.78 17.17
CA LEU A 8 -31.78 -18.78 15.71
C LEU A 8 -30.86 -17.70 15.12
N LEU A 9 -30.79 -16.51 15.74
CA LEU A 9 -29.86 -15.45 15.36
C LEU A 9 -28.41 -15.85 15.61
N ASP A 10 -28.13 -16.54 16.72
CA ASP A 10 -26.78 -16.99 17.08
C ASP A 10 -26.27 -18.16 16.20
N ALA A 11 -27.17 -18.83 15.47
CA ALA A 11 -26.81 -19.85 14.47
C ALA A 11 -26.23 -19.28 13.17
N PHE A 12 -26.40 -17.96 12.93
CA PHE A 12 -25.83 -17.33 11.72
C PHE A 12 -24.31 -17.15 11.88
N PRO A 13 -23.52 -17.48 10.82
CA PRO A 13 -22.09 -17.31 10.83
C PRO A 13 -21.64 -15.83 10.72
N GLU A 14 -22.57 -14.94 10.38
CA GLU A 14 -22.38 -13.50 10.24
C GLU A 14 -22.90 -12.74 11.46
N GLY A 15 -22.42 -11.53 11.68
CA GLY A 15 -23.03 -10.61 12.64
C GLY A 15 -24.42 -10.20 12.15
N VAL A 16 -25.46 -10.42 12.99
CA VAL A 16 -26.84 -10.02 12.69
C VAL A 16 -27.27 -8.94 13.66
N VAL A 17 -27.80 -7.84 13.12
CA VAL A 17 -28.39 -6.74 13.89
C VAL A 17 -29.79 -6.48 13.37
N GLN A 18 -30.76 -6.42 14.28
CA GLN A 18 -32.07 -5.86 14.02
C GLN A 18 -32.13 -4.46 14.61
N ALA A 19 -32.58 -3.49 13.84
CA ALA A 19 -32.66 -2.10 14.27
C ALA A 19 -34.01 -1.49 13.87
N HIS A 20 -34.48 -0.51 14.65
CA HIS A 20 -35.67 0.29 14.37
C HIS A 20 -35.40 1.74 14.77
N ALA A 21 -35.78 2.69 13.92
CA ALA A 21 -35.64 4.13 14.16
C ALA A 21 -34.23 4.54 14.68
N GLY A 22 -33.17 3.93 14.13
CA GLY A 22 -31.78 4.22 14.51
C GLY A 22 -31.33 3.61 15.84
N CYS A 23 -32.15 2.72 16.45
CA CYS A 23 -31.79 2.00 17.67
C CYS A 23 -31.69 0.49 17.39
N VAL A 24 -30.73 -0.15 18.04
CA VAL A 24 -30.52 -1.60 17.97
C VAL A 24 -31.59 -2.30 18.81
N LEU A 25 -32.33 -3.22 18.21
CA LEU A 25 -33.34 -4.04 18.90
C LEU A 25 -32.75 -5.37 19.37
N ALA A 26 -32.02 -6.06 18.49
CA ALA A 26 -31.43 -7.35 18.76
C ALA A 26 -30.09 -7.49 18.04
N VAL A 27 -29.18 -8.26 18.63
CA VAL A 27 -27.87 -8.60 18.07
C VAL A 27 -27.54 -10.05 18.39
N ASN A 28 -26.89 -10.74 17.46
CA ASN A 28 -26.36 -12.07 17.76
C ASN A 28 -24.95 -12.01 18.39
N GLU A 29 -24.47 -13.18 18.83
CA GLU A 29 -23.15 -13.27 19.48
C GLU A 29 -22.02 -12.83 18.53
N LYS A 30 -22.11 -13.15 17.24
CA LYS A 30 -21.12 -12.74 16.23
C LYS A 30 -21.08 -11.23 16.04
N ALA A 31 -22.21 -10.54 16.04
CA ALA A 31 -22.26 -9.10 15.96
C ALA A 31 -21.56 -8.45 17.16
N ARG A 32 -21.75 -8.98 18.37
CA ARG A 32 -21.06 -8.50 19.60
C ARG A 32 -19.56 -8.77 19.55
N GLN A 33 -19.13 -9.91 19.00
CA GLN A 33 -17.70 -10.22 18.81
C GLN A 33 -17.03 -9.24 17.83
N TYR A 34 -17.71 -8.87 16.75
CA TYR A 34 -17.16 -7.97 15.74
C TYR A 34 -17.21 -6.50 16.18
N LEU A 35 -18.31 -6.08 16.80
CA LEU A 35 -18.59 -4.72 17.25
C LEU A 35 -19.18 -4.73 18.67
N PRO A 36 -18.33 -4.76 19.71
CA PRO A 36 -18.76 -4.85 21.10
C PRO A 36 -19.69 -3.70 21.56
N GLN A 37 -19.66 -2.57 20.86
CA GLN A 37 -20.52 -1.42 21.15
C GLN A 37 -21.98 -1.59 20.69
N LEU A 38 -22.30 -2.64 19.92
CA LEU A 38 -23.67 -2.92 19.51
C LEU A 38 -24.41 -3.65 20.63
N GLU A 39 -25.16 -2.89 21.41
CA GLU A 39 -25.99 -3.41 22.49
C GLU A 39 -27.48 -3.13 22.21
N PRO A 40 -28.39 -4.05 22.58
CA PRO A 40 -29.83 -3.79 22.51
C PRO A 40 -30.23 -2.51 23.27
N GLY A 41 -30.97 -1.64 22.63
CA GLY A 41 -31.36 -0.33 23.15
C GLY A 41 -30.35 0.79 22.88
N GLY A 42 -29.16 0.46 22.40
CA GLY A 42 -28.13 1.43 21.99
C GLY A 42 -28.36 2.02 20.60
N PRO A 43 -27.66 3.12 20.25
CA PRO A 43 -27.76 3.71 18.93
C PRO A 43 -27.08 2.84 17.86
N LEU A 44 -27.65 2.81 16.67
CA LEU A 44 -26.98 2.21 15.50
C LEU A 44 -25.93 3.20 14.97
N PRO A 45 -24.68 2.79 14.73
CA PRO A 45 -23.65 3.66 14.17
C PRO A 45 -24.04 4.28 12.83
N ALA A 46 -23.77 5.57 12.68
CA ALA A 46 -24.15 6.34 11.49
C ALA A 46 -23.42 5.91 10.20
N GLU A 47 -22.30 5.21 10.35
CA GLU A 47 -21.50 4.68 9.24
C GLU A 47 -22.14 3.47 8.56
N ILE A 48 -23.15 2.87 9.17
CA ILE A 48 -23.88 1.72 8.61
C ILE A 48 -24.88 2.23 7.56
N PRO A 49 -24.76 1.80 6.30
CA PRO A 49 -25.68 2.21 5.25
C PRO A 49 -27.08 1.60 5.50
N LEU A 50 -28.10 2.45 5.48
CA LEU A 50 -29.48 2.04 5.62
C LEU A 50 -30.24 2.27 4.31
N PRO A 51 -30.80 1.23 3.70
CA PRO A 51 -31.55 1.35 2.45
C PRO A 51 -32.89 2.07 2.65
N PRO A 52 -33.48 2.60 1.57
CA PRO A 52 -34.88 3.04 1.57
C PRO A 52 -35.85 1.91 1.97
N PRO A 53 -37.05 2.25 2.48
CA PRO A 53 -38.02 1.24 2.87
C PRO A 53 -38.37 0.25 1.73
N GLY A 54 -38.27 -1.05 2.04
CA GLY A 54 -38.54 -2.14 1.12
C GLY A 54 -37.38 -2.54 0.21
N GLU A 55 -36.27 -1.87 0.27
CA GLU A 55 -35.06 -2.16 -0.51
C GLU A 55 -34.01 -2.94 0.29
N THR A 56 -33.05 -3.51 -0.44
CA THR A 56 -31.87 -4.15 0.12
C THR A 56 -30.64 -3.44 -0.42
N GLU A 57 -29.76 -3.01 0.46
CA GLU A 57 -28.48 -2.42 0.12
C GLU A 57 -27.34 -3.35 0.53
N THR A 58 -26.41 -3.57 -0.37
CA THR A 58 -25.17 -4.31 -0.09
C THR A 58 -24.00 -3.39 -0.28
N GLY A 59 -23.05 -3.40 0.66
CA GLY A 59 -21.93 -2.48 0.60
C GLY A 59 -20.87 -2.79 1.66
N THR A 60 -20.05 -1.81 1.91
CA THR A 60 -19.05 -1.86 2.97
C THR A 60 -19.18 -0.61 3.84
N PHE A 61 -18.96 -0.76 5.15
CA PHE A 61 -18.81 0.37 6.07
C PHE A 61 -17.53 0.19 6.87
N THR A 62 -16.98 1.30 7.36
CA THR A 62 -15.78 1.30 8.18
C THR A 62 -16.10 1.87 9.54
N LEU A 63 -15.80 1.11 10.59
CA LEU A 63 -16.01 1.51 11.97
C LEU A 63 -14.79 1.15 12.82
N ASN A 64 -14.30 2.08 13.64
CA ASN A 64 -13.10 1.91 14.46
C ASN A 64 -11.85 1.45 13.65
N GLY A 65 -11.71 1.93 12.41
CA GLY A 65 -10.58 1.56 11.53
C GLY A 65 -10.68 0.16 10.90
N ARG A 66 -11.78 -0.56 11.13
CA ARG A 66 -12.06 -1.87 10.51
C ARG A 66 -13.17 -1.75 9.48
N SER A 67 -12.98 -2.39 8.33
CA SER A 67 -14.00 -2.45 7.28
C SER A 67 -14.84 -3.72 7.42
N TYR A 68 -16.12 -3.59 7.14
CA TYR A 68 -17.11 -4.67 7.22
C TYR A 68 -17.88 -4.72 5.90
N SER A 69 -18.03 -5.92 5.35
CA SER A 69 -19.01 -6.15 4.26
C SER A 69 -20.38 -6.34 4.90
N CYS A 70 -21.39 -5.67 4.36
CA CYS A 70 -22.73 -5.75 4.90
C CYS A 70 -23.80 -5.92 3.81
N SER A 71 -24.91 -6.49 4.24
CA SER A 71 -26.18 -6.49 3.53
C SER A 71 -27.25 -6.01 4.50
N CYS A 72 -27.90 -4.89 4.19
CA CYS A 72 -28.96 -4.32 4.99
C CYS A 72 -30.28 -4.38 4.23
N LYS A 73 -31.32 -4.92 4.84
CA LYS A 73 -32.65 -4.99 4.28
C LYS A 73 -33.64 -4.23 5.15
N ALA A 74 -34.40 -3.34 4.53
CA ALA A 74 -35.53 -2.68 5.18
C ALA A 74 -36.78 -3.57 5.12
N VAL A 75 -37.39 -3.88 6.27
CA VAL A 75 -38.61 -4.68 6.41
C VAL A 75 -39.63 -3.87 7.22
N GLY A 76 -40.51 -3.17 6.54
CA GLY A 76 -41.41 -2.19 7.18
C GLY A 76 -40.62 -1.03 7.74
N GLU A 77 -40.71 -0.79 9.04
CA GLU A 77 -39.94 0.24 9.77
C GLU A 77 -38.66 -0.30 10.43
N GLU A 78 -38.37 -1.57 10.22
CA GLU A 78 -37.20 -2.25 10.80
C GLU A 78 -36.14 -2.51 9.74
N TYR A 79 -34.89 -2.61 10.19
CA TYR A 79 -33.74 -2.95 9.39
C TYR A 79 -33.11 -4.22 9.91
N ILE A 80 -32.83 -5.14 8.99
CA ILE A 80 -32.05 -6.35 9.27
C ILE A 80 -30.70 -6.20 8.58
N LEU A 81 -29.65 -6.06 9.38
CA LEU A 81 -28.27 -5.95 8.91
C LEU A 81 -27.55 -7.27 9.15
N LEU A 82 -27.01 -7.84 8.10
CA LEU A 82 -26.01 -8.91 8.16
C LEU A 82 -24.66 -8.30 7.82
N PHE A 83 -23.65 -8.57 8.64
CA PHE A 83 -22.31 -8.07 8.35
C PHE A 83 -21.25 -9.04 8.86
N ARG A 84 -20.12 -8.99 8.22
CA ARG A 84 -18.89 -9.70 8.61
C ARG A 84 -17.72 -8.76 8.44
N PRO A 85 -16.62 -8.96 9.17
CA PRO A 85 -15.39 -8.30 8.81
C PRO A 85 -15.19 -8.49 7.32
N ALA A 86 -15.02 -7.39 6.58
CA ALA A 86 -14.65 -7.51 5.18
C ALA A 86 -13.45 -8.42 5.18
N ALA A 87 -13.57 -9.60 4.56
CA ALA A 87 -12.41 -10.40 4.31
C ALA A 87 -11.48 -9.44 3.59
N ARG A 88 -10.42 -9.03 4.26
CA ARG A 88 -9.32 -8.39 3.55
C ARG A 88 -8.86 -9.51 2.61
N SER A 89 -9.40 -9.48 1.40
CA SER A 89 -8.78 -10.23 0.33
C SER A 89 -7.39 -9.66 0.30
N ALA A 90 -6.41 -10.43 0.75
CA ALA A 90 -5.02 -10.01 0.74
C ALA A 90 -4.65 -9.50 -0.66
N LEU A 91 -5.37 -10.00 -1.66
CA LEU A 91 -5.20 -9.66 -3.07
C LEU A 91 -6.56 -9.62 -3.76
N GLU A 92 -6.81 -8.57 -4.50
CA GLU A 92 -7.92 -8.52 -5.44
C GLU A 92 -7.62 -9.42 -6.66
N SER A 93 -8.65 -9.87 -7.38
CA SER A 93 -8.50 -10.79 -8.53
C SER A 93 -7.50 -10.24 -9.58
N TRP A 94 -7.57 -8.94 -9.90
CA TRP A 94 -6.64 -8.31 -10.86
C TRP A 94 -5.18 -8.26 -10.36
N GLN A 95 -4.98 -8.17 -9.04
CA GLN A 95 -3.65 -8.26 -8.44
C GLN A 95 -3.08 -9.66 -8.56
N MET A 96 -3.92 -10.69 -8.33
CA MET A 96 -3.52 -12.09 -8.53
C MET A 96 -3.15 -12.36 -9.99
N ASP A 97 -3.93 -11.87 -10.95
CA ASP A 97 -3.61 -11.97 -12.39
C ASP A 97 -2.29 -11.26 -12.72
N GLY A 98 -2.05 -10.10 -12.11
CA GLY A 98 -0.78 -9.38 -12.24
C GLY A 98 0.41 -10.17 -11.70
N ILE A 99 0.27 -10.78 -10.54
CA ILE A 99 1.30 -11.64 -9.91
C ILE A 99 1.60 -12.86 -10.81
N LEU A 100 0.57 -13.57 -11.23
CA LEU A 100 0.74 -14.75 -12.07
C LEU A 100 1.42 -14.43 -13.40
N ARG A 101 1.13 -13.25 -13.97
CA ARG A 101 1.81 -12.77 -15.17
C ARG A 101 3.27 -12.51 -14.90
N GLN A 102 3.62 -11.76 -13.86
CA GLN A 102 5.02 -11.50 -13.50
C GLN A 102 5.80 -12.79 -13.20
N LEU A 103 5.20 -13.74 -12.50
CA LEU A 103 5.84 -15.04 -12.26
C LEU A 103 6.13 -15.78 -13.56
N ARG A 104 5.20 -15.75 -14.54
CA ARG A 104 5.44 -16.37 -15.86
C ARG A 104 6.54 -15.66 -16.62
N GLU A 105 6.60 -14.32 -16.59
CA GLU A 105 7.68 -13.54 -17.19
C GLU A 105 9.04 -13.93 -16.56
N PHE A 106 9.13 -13.94 -15.23
CA PHE A 106 10.37 -14.31 -14.54
C PHE A 106 10.82 -15.75 -14.82
N LEU A 107 9.88 -16.69 -14.86
CA LEU A 107 10.19 -18.06 -15.24
C LEU A 107 10.67 -18.14 -16.69
N GLY A 108 10.07 -17.38 -17.59
CA GLY A 108 10.51 -17.27 -18.99
C GLY A 108 11.93 -16.71 -19.11
N ASP A 109 12.23 -15.64 -18.37
CA ASP A 109 13.57 -15.02 -18.36
C ASP A 109 14.62 -15.99 -17.80
N ILE A 110 14.31 -16.69 -16.69
CA ILE A 110 15.19 -17.70 -16.10
C ILE A 110 15.45 -18.86 -17.06
N LEU A 111 14.44 -19.36 -17.76
CA LEU A 111 14.57 -20.43 -18.73
C LEU A 111 15.39 -19.99 -19.94
N ALA A 112 15.14 -18.80 -20.48
CA ALA A 112 15.91 -18.26 -21.60
C ALA A 112 17.39 -18.12 -21.25
N GLU A 113 17.69 -17.64 -20.05
CA GLU A 113 19.05 -17.49 -19.57
C GLU A 113 19.73 -18.85 -19.30
N ALA A 114 19.00 -19.78 -18.68
CA ALA A 114 19.52 -21.15 -18.44
C ALA A 114 19.87 -21.88 -19.76
N TRP A 115 19.13 -21.59 -20.85
CA TRP A 115 19.44 -22.20 -22.16
C TRP A 115 20.55 -21.47 -22.89
N SER A 116 20.78 -20.19 -22.65
CA SER A 116 21.87 -19.42 -23.22
C SER A 116 23.20 -19.58 -22.49
N ALA A 117 23.18 -20.06 -21.24
CA ALA A 117 24.37 -20.20 -20.42
C ALA A 117 25.25 -21.35 -20.96
N ALA A 118 26.49 -21.04 -21.33
CA ALA A 118 27.49 -22.05 -21.67
C ALA A 118 27.87 -22.85 -20.41
N PRO A 119 28.21 -24.14 -20.54
CA PRO A 119 28.70 -24.97 -19.43
C PRO A 119 29.94 -24.31 -18.78
N GLY A 120 29.83 -23.88 -17.52
CA GLY A 120 30.92 -23.20 -16.78
C GLY A 120 30.91 -21.69 -16.81
N GLY A 121 29.83 -21.06 -17.32
CA GLY A 121 29.66 -19.60 -17.34
C GLY A 121 29.30 -19.02 -15.96
N THR A 122 29.76 -17.79 -15.69
CA THR A 122 29.31 -16.99 -14.55
C THR A 122 27.84 -16.61 -14.71
N THR A 123 27.11 -16.56 -13.61
CA THR A 123 25.71 -16.09 -13.58
C THR A 123 25.61 -14.72 -14.27
N SER A 124 24.72 -14.58 -15.27
CA SER A 124 24.64 -13.33 -16.00
C SER A 124 23.97 -12.23 -15.19
N ALA A 125 24.28 -10.98 -15.52
CA ALA A 125 23.65 -9.81 -14.92
C ALA A 125 22.11 -9.80 -15.13
N ALA A 126 21.63 -10.36 -16.24
CA ALA A 126 20.21 -10.51 -16.53
C ALA A 126 19.53 -11.50 -15.58
N PHE A 127 20.19 -12.62 -15.31
CA PHE A 127 19.71 -13.61 -14.34
C PHE A 127 19.62 -12.99 -12.92
N ASN A 128 20.69 -12.31 -12.48
CA ASN A 128 20.70 -11.63 -11.20
C ASN A 128 19.57 -10.60 -11.10
N LYS A 129 19.37 -9.77 -12.14
CA LYS A 129 18.25 -8.83 -12.18
C LYS A 129 16.90 -9.54 -12.01
N THR A 130 16.68 -10.66 -12.69
CA THR A 130 15.44 -11.44 -12.58
C THR A 130 15.25 -12.00 -11.17
N PHE A 131 16.34 -12.42 -10.51
CA PHE A 131 16.32 -12.86 -9.12
C PHE A 131 15.91 -11.72 -8.18
N TYR A 132 16.46 -10.50 -8.32
CA TYR A 132 16.08 -9.33 -7.52
C TYR A 132 14.60 -8.95 -7.73
N ARG A 133 14.10 -9.04 -8.97
CA ARG A 133 12.68 -8.80 -9.29
C ARG A 133 11.77 -9.83 -8.62
N LEU A 134 12.16 -11.10 -8.64
CA LEU A 134 11.42 -12.17 -7.96
C LEU A 134 11.41 -11.95 -6.45
N PHE A 135 12.56 -11.61 -5.87
CA PHE A 135 12.67 -11.31 -4.43
C PHE A 135 11.80 -10.13 -4.03
N ARG A 136 11.77 -9.06 -4.82
CA ARG A 136 10.85 -7.94 -4.62
C ARG A 136 9.38 -8.37 -4.66
N LEU A 137 9.01 -9.20 -5.62
CA LEU A 137 7.64 -9.68 -5.74
C LEU A 137 7.23 -10.50 -4.51
N THR A 138 8.05 -11.45 -4.09
CA THR A 138 7.78 -12.29 -2.89
C THR A 138 7.69 -11.44 -1.63
N GLY A 139 8.62 -10.52 -1.40
CA GLY A 139 8.58 -9.62 -0.25
C GLY A 139 7.35 -8.69 -0.24
N ASN A 140 6.87 -8.28 -1.42
CA ASN A 140 5.62 -7.52 -1.51
C ASN A 140 4.39 -8.40 -1.22
N LEU A 141 4.40 -9.68 -1.60
CA LEU A 141 3.33 -10.63 -1.27
C LEU A 141 3.29 -10.93 0.23
N GLU A 142 4.44 -11.17 0.84
CA GLU A 142 4.57 -11.37 2.29
C GLU A 142 4.02 -10.16 3.05
N PHE A 143 4.43 -8.95 2.64
CA PHE A 143 3.92 -7.72 3.24
C PHE A 143 2.40 -7.57 3.08
N MET A 144 1.84 -7.91 1.92
CA MET A 144 0.39 -7.90 1.70
C MET A 144 -0.34 -8.92 2.56
N GLN A 145 0.25 -10.09 2.79
CA GLN A 145 -0.29 -11.09 3.70
C GLN A 145 -0.29 -10.56 5.15
N GLU A 146 0.84 -10.00 5.61
CA GLU A 146 0.92 -9.37 6.93
C GLU A 146 -0.11 -8.25 7.11
N MET A 147 -0.32 -7.42 6.07
CA MET A 147 -1.39 -6.41 6.08
C MET A 147 -2.78 -7.02 6.26
N ALA A 148 -3.05 -8.17 5.64
CA ALA A 148 -4.35 -8.83 5.73
C ALA A 148 -4.61 -9.44 7.12
N GLU A 149 -3.55 -9.85 7.80
CA GLU A 149 -3.59 -10.46 9.14
C GLU A 149 -3.49 -9.43 10.27
N ASP A 150 -3.50 -8.13 9.99
CA ASP A 150 -3.20 -7.03 10.94
C ASP A 150 -1.85 -7.20 11.65
N GLY A 151 -0.90 -7.91 11.00
CA GLY A 151 0.36 -8.37 11.57
C GLY A 151 1.58 -7.55 11.20
N VAL A 152 1.48 -6.46 10.40
CA VAL A 152 2.65 -5.65 10.02
C VAL A 152 3.30 -5.08 11.28
N PRO A 153 4.55 -5.46 11.60
CA PRO A 153 5.24 -4.92 12.75
C PRO A 153 5.45 -3.41 12.59
N PHE A 154 4.85 -2.62 13.47
CA PHE A 154 5.00 -1.16 13.48
C PHE A 154 5.73 -0.70 14.73
N ARG A 155 6.94 -0.17 14.55
CA ARG A 155 7.84 0.26 15.65
C ARG A 155 8.23 1.73 15.49
N PRO A 156 7.30 2.67 15.71
CA PRO A 156 7.58 4.08 15.51
C PRO A 156 8.60 4.60 16.52
N MET A 157 9.49 5.45 16.05
CA MET A 157 10.45 6.21 16.83
C MET A 157 10.41 7.68 16.40
N THR A 158 10.79 8.60 17.29
CA THR A 158 10.99 9.98 16.85
C THR A 158 12.20 10.04 15.92
N MET A 159 11.97 10.44 14.67
CA MET A 159 13.00 10.52 13.65
C MET A 159 12.90 11.81 12.83
N ASN A 160 14.01 12.22 12.22
CA ASN A 160 14.01 13.29 11.25
C ASN A 160 13.68 12.72 9.85
N LEU A 161 12.53 13.11 9.30
CA LEU A 161 12.09 12.62 7.99
C LEU A 161 12.99 13.12 6.85
N ASP A 162 13.58 14.32 6.99
CA ASP A 162 14.52 14.87 6.01
C ASP A 162 15.74 13.96 5.83
N ASP A 163 16.35 13.54 6.94
CA ASP A 163 17.53 12.65 6.91
C ASP A 163 17.23 11.32 6.20
N LEU A 164 16.05 10.75 6.44
CA LEU A 164 15.60 9.54 5.74
C LEU A 164 15.41 9.79 4.24
N CYS A 165 14.65 10.82 3.88
CA CYS A 165 14.38 11.15 2.49
C CYS A 165 15.66 11.46 1.73
N TRP A 166 16.57 12.25 2.31
CA TRP A 166 17.85 12.57 1.71
C TRP A 166 18.69 11.30 1.45
N LYS A 167 18.82 10.43 2.45
CA LYS A 167 19.59 9.19 2.34
C LYS A 167 19.03 8.27 1.25
N VAL A 168 17.74 8.02 1.28
CA VAL A 168 17.07 7.15 0.29
C VAL A 168 17.18 7.70 -1.12
N THR A 169 16.99 9.01 -1.29
CA THR A 169 17.06 9.64 -2.61
C THR A 169 18.48 9.70 -3.15
N GLN A 170 19.52 9.87 -2.31
CA GLN A 170 20.90 9.80 -2.76
C GLN A 170 21.24 8.39 -3.27
N GLN A 171 20.95 7.35 -2.48
CA GLN A 171 21.23 5.97 -2.86
C GLN A 171 20.45 5.57 -4.15
N ALA A 172 19.17 5.91 -4.22
CA ALA A 172 18.36 5.63 -5.41
C ALA A 172 18.83 6.44 -6.62
N GLY A 173 19.22 7.70 -6.44
CA GLY A 173 19.68 8.59 -7.50
C GLY A 173 20.97 8.12 -8.16
N ASP A 174 21.90 7.55 -7.39
CA ASP A 174 23.14 6.98 -7.91
C ASP A 174 22.84 5.83 -8.86
N LEU A 175 21.94 4.94 -8.51
CA LEU A 175 21.53 3.80 -9.34
C LEU A 175 20.67 4.22 -10.54
N LEU A 176 19.74 5.16 -10.36
CA LEU A 176 18.84 5.60 -11.43
C LEU A 176 19.57 6.35 -12.55
N ARG A 177 20.73 6.95 -12.27
CA ARG A 177 21.59 7.54 -13.31
C ARG A 177 22.06 6.52 -14.35
N GLU A 178 22.28 5.26 -13.94
CA GLU A 178 22.60 4.16 -14.85
C GLU A 178 21.44 3.82 -15.79
N ALA A 179 20.21 4.13 -15.38
CA ALA A 179 19.00 4.02 -16.20
C ALA A 179 18.69 5.30 -17.01
N GLY A 180 19.57 6.32 -16.98
CA GLY A 180 19.35 7.61 -17.64
C GLY A 180 18.27 8.47 -16.96
N ILE A 181 17.92 8.19 -15.69
CA ILE A 181 16.90 8.92 -14.92
C ILE A 181 17.59 9.80 -13.90
N SER A 182 17.22 11.10 -13.86
CA SER A 182 17.67 12.04 -12.85
C SER A 182 16.68 12.07 -11.68
N LEU A 183 17.18 11.93 -10.45
CA LEU A 183 16.39 12.04 -9.23
C LEU A 183 16.85 13.26 -8.44
N GLU A 184 15.94 14.20 -8.23
CA GLU A 184 16.17 15.44 -7.49
C GLU A 184 15.48 15.40 -6.13
N TYR A 185 16.20 15.82 -5.09
CA TYR A 185 15.64 15.99 -3.76
C TYR A 185 15.59 17.46 -3.37
N VAL A 186 14.41 17.92 -2.96
CA VAL A 186 14.19 19.30 -2.51
C VAL A 186 13.53 19.29 -1.14
N PHE A 187 14.25 19.80 -0.15
CA PHE A 187 13.68 20.06 1.16
C PHE A 187 13.43 21.55 1.35
N LYS A 188 12.19 21.90 1.72
CA LYS A 188 11.78 23.29 1.99
C LYS A 188 11.42 23.42 3.47
N GLY A 189 12.40 23.72 4.32
CA GLY A 189 12.13 23.92 5.73
C GLY A 189 13.34 23.67 6.64
N GLN A 190 13.02 23.48 7.92
CA GLN A 190 13.95 23.06 8.97
C GLN A 190 13.65 21.59 9.33
N ALA A 191 14.54 20.97 10.14
CA ALA A 191 14.39 19.58 10.58
C ALA A 191 12.93 19.19 10.89
N LEU A 192 12.46 18.10 10.28
CA LEU A 192 11.07 17.66 10.30
C LEU A 192 10.94 16.38 11.12
N LEU A 193 10.65 16.54 12.41
CA LEU A 193 10.49 15.41 13.32
C LEU A 193 9.10 14.79 13.17
N ILE A 194 9.06 13.47 13.02
CA ILE A 194 7.82 12.66 12.97
C ILE A 194 7.96 11.43 13.86
N PRO A 195 6.83 10.88 14.36
CA PRO A 195 6.79 9.52 14.89
C PRO A 195 6.76 8.56 13.69
N GLY A 196 7.86 7.86 13.41
CA GLY A 196 7.94 7.04 12.21
C GLY A 196 8.74 5.77 12.40
N ASP A 197 8.38 4.75 11.62
CA ASP A 197 9.13 3.53 11.42
C ASP A 197 10.02 3.71 10.18
N GLY A 198 11.32 3.85 10.40
CA GLY A 198 12.26 4.18 9.33
C GLY A 198 12.31 3.17 8.19
N PRO A 199 12.42 1.85 8.47
CA PRO A 199 12.33 0.79 7.47
C PRO A 199 11.06 0.87 6.61
N LEU A 200 9.89 1.00 7.22
CA LEU A 200 8.61 1.10 6.49
C LEU A 200 8.53 2.37 5.64
N LEU A 201 8.93 3.52 6.19
CA LEU A 201 8.97 4.78 5.43
C LEU A 201 9.97 4.72 4.26
N GLY A 202 11.12 4.06 4.46
CA GLY A 202 12.10 3.81 3.41
C GLY A 202 11.52 2.96 2.27
N LYS A 203 10.84 1.85 2.62
CA LYS A 203 10.14 0.99 1.65
C LYS A 203 9.06 1.77 0.89
N MET A 204 8.27 2.57 1.59
CA MET A 204 7.26 3.44 0.97
C MET A 204 7.88 4.40 -0.04
N LEU A 205 8.91 5.13 0.35
CA LEU A 205 9.56 6.11 -0.51
C LEU A 205 10.21 5.46 -1.74
N LEU A 206 10.95 4.35 -1.56
CA LEU A 206 11.54 3.59 -2.67
C LEU A 206 10.48 3.05 -3.63
N GLY A 207 9.37 2.54 -3.13
CA GLY A 207 8.24 2.10 -3.94
C GLY A 207 7.63 3.23 -4.77
N LEU A 208 7.50 4.43 -4.20
CA LEU A 208 7.02 5.61 -4.92
C LEU A 208 8.02 6.10 -5.98
N ILE A 209 9.32 6.12 -5.67
CA ILE A 209 10.39 6.46 -6.63
C ILE A 209 10.42 5.43 -7.77
N SER A 210 10.33 4.13 -7.47
CA SER A 210 10.28 3.05 -8.47
C SER A 210 9.08 3.21 -9.42
N ASN A 211 7.91 3.58 -8.90
CA ASN A 211 6.73 3.85 -9.73
C ASN A 211 6.94 5.07 -10.65
N ALA A 212 7.49 6.16 -10.12
CA ALA A 212 7.80 7.35 -10.89
C ALA A 212 8.86 7.05 -11.98
N ALA A 213 9.90 6.28 -11.64
CA ALA A 213 10.96 5.89 -12.56
C ALA A 213 10.44 5.02 -13.72
N ARG A 214 9.51 4.12 -13.44
CA ARG A 214 8.86 3.30 -14.47
C ARG A 214 8.11 4.16 -15.50
N LEU A 215 7.42 5.20 -15.03
CA LEU A 215 6.73 6.15 -15.90
C LEU A 215 7.72 7.03 -16.70
N ALA A 216 8.87 7.36 -16.11
CA ALA A 216 9.92 8.15 -16.75
C ALA A 216 10.68 7.40 -17.83
N GLY A 217 11.02 6.13 -17.61
CA GLY A 217 11.91 5.32 -18.44
C GLY A 217 11.41 5.06 -19.87
N GLY A 218 10.12 5.23 -20.15
CA GLY A 218 9.56 5.08 -21.50
C GLY A 218 9.88 6.20 -22.49
N LYS A 219 10.55 7.29 -22.07
CA LYS A 219 10.74 8.51 -22.89
C LYS A 219 12.21 8.96 -23.07
N GLY A 220 13.17 8.06 -22.85
CA GLY A 220 14.58 8.38 -23.14
C GLY A 220 15.25 9.35 -22.16
N GLY A 221 14.94 9.24 -20.90
CA GLY A 221 15.47 10.05 -19.82
C GLY A 221 14.38 10.93 -19.19
N GLY A 222 14.20 10.81 -17.90
CA GLY A 222 13.19 11.56 -17.15
C GLY A 222 13.77 12.16 -15.88
N VAL A 223 13.14 13.22 -15.40
CA VAL A 223 13.46 13.83 -14.12
C VAL A 223 12.35 13.46 -13.13
N ILE A 224 12.75 12.89 -11.99
CA ILE A 224 11.89 12.62 -10.84
C ILE A 224 12.26 13.61 -9.76
N SER A 225 11.27 14.22 -9.13
CA SER A 225 11.46 15.14 -8.01
C SER A 225 10.80 14.58 -6.74
N VAL A 226 11.57 14.52 -5.67
CA VAL A 226 11.09 14.23 -4.31
C VAL A 226 11.15 15.54 -3.53
N THR A 227 10.00 16.10 -3.18
CA THR A 227 9.91 17.36 -2.45
C THR A 227 9.32 17.12 -1.06
N LEU A 228 10.06 17.51 -0.02
CA LEU A 228 9.62 17.48 1.36
C LEU A 228 9.38 18.90 1.88
N TYR A 229 8.24 19.13 2.52
CA TYR A 229 7.91 20.41 3.17
C TYR A 229 6.93 20.22 4.32
N ARG A 230 6.85 21.22 5.19
CA ARG A 230 5.86 21.25 6.28
C ARG A 230 4.66 22.11 5.90
N ARG A 231 3.46 21.64 6.23
CA ARG A 231 2.23 22.43 6.13
C ARG A 231 1.38 22.20 7.39
N GLY A 232 1.34 23.20 8.25
CA GLY A 232 0.68 23.10 9.55
C GLY A 232 1.38 22.06 10.44
N ASP A 233 0.62 21.09 10.93
CA ASP A 233 1.05 19.95 11.72
C ASP A 233 1.40 18.69 10.91
N GLN A 234 1.53 18.84 9.59
CA GLN A 234 1.82 17.74 8.68
C GLN A 234 3.12 17.93 7.90
N ALA A 235 3.88 16.85 7.80
CA ALA A 235 4.92 16.67 6.81
C ALA A 235 4.28 16.27 5.48
N ARG A 236 4.65 16.95 4.41
CA ARG A 236 4.18 16.70 3.06
C ARG A 236 5.35 16.22 2.21
N LEU A 237 5.25 14.99 1.72
CA LEU A 237 6.23 14.37 0.82
C LEU A 237 5.57 14.18 -0.55
N LEU A 238 6.05 14.89 -1.55
CA LEU A 238 5.60 14.83 -2.93
C LEU A 238 6.65 14.11 -3.77
N VAL A 239 6.26 13.00 -4.41
CA VAL A 239 7.06 12.33 -5.45
C VAL A 239 6.38 12.58 -6.78
N SER A 240 7.03 13.29 -7.68
CA SER A 240 6.49 13.70 -8.98
C SER A 240 7.50 13.49 -10.10
N GLY A 241 7.01 13.44 -11.34
CA GLY A 241 7.81 13.21 -12.53
C GLY A 241 7.41 11.93 -13.26
N GLY A 242 8.05 11.69 -14.41
CA GLY A 242 7.89 10.42 -15.13
C GLY A 242 6.73 10.34 -16.10
N GLY A 243 6.25 11.36 -16.69
CA GLY A 243 5.17 11.35 -17.69
C GLY A 243 3.81 11.74 -17.12
N THR A 244 2.86 11.97 -18.00
CA THR A 244 1.51 12.39 -17.64
C THR A 244 0.55 11.20 -17.72
N PRO A 245 0.24 10.48 -16.61
CA PRO A 245 -0.97 9.68 -16.59
C PRO A 245 -2.17 10.63 -16.74
N ASP A 246 -3.18 10.25 -17.49
CA ASP A 246 -4.42 11.02 -17.51
C ASP A 246 -5.15 10.92 -16.15
N GLU A 247 -6.14 11.79 -15.94
CA GLU A 247 -6.85 11.90 -14.67
C GLU A 247 -7.57 10.59 -14.30
N ARG A 248 -8.06 9.83 -15.29
CA ARG A 248 -8.72 8.53 -15.11
C ARG A 248 -7.74 7.44 -14.71
N GLN A 249 -6.52 7.50 -15.26
CA GLN A 249 -5.43 6.58 -14.92
C GLN A 249 -4.96 6.78 -13.48
N MET A 250 -4.90 8.04 -13.04
CA MET A 250 -4.58 8.38 -11.66
C MET A 250 -5.66 7.85 -10.71
N ASP A 251 -6.93 8.10 -10.99
CA ASP A 251 -8.04 7.63 -10.16
C ASP A 251 -8.07 6.12 -10.04
N ALA A 252 -7.89 5.38 -11.12
CA ALA A 252 -7.86 3.91 -11.11
C ALA A 252 -6.66 3.36 -10.31
N LEU A 253 -5.46 3.95 -10.44
CA LEU A 253 -4.29 3.60 -9.63
C LEU A 253 -4.53 3.80 -8.13
N PHE A 254 -5.35 4.79 -7.76
CA PHE A 254 -5.65 5.13 -6.37
C PHE A 254 -6.84 4.37 -5.79
N GLN A 255 -7.78 3.97 -6.62
CA GLN A 255 -8.91 3.14 -6.21
C GLN A 255 -8.57 1.65 -6.16
N GLY A 256 -7.36 1.27 -6.63
CA GLY A 256 -6.91 -0.13 -6.67
C GLY A 256 -7.61 -0.94 -7.75
N GLY A 257 -8.23 -0.28 -8.73
CA GLY A 257 -8.93 -0.92 -9.85
C GLY A 257 -8.01 -1.22 -11.04
N PRO A 258 -8.39 -2.17 -11.91
CA PRO A 258 -7.69 -2.39 -13.16
C PRO A 258 -7.82 -1.16 -14.05
N VAL A 259 -6.71 -0.67 -14.55
CA VAL A 259 -6.69 0.44 -15.51
C VAL A 259 -6.90 -0.15 -16.90
N GLU A 260 -8.13 -0.10 -17.41
CA GLU A 260 -8.41 -0.49 -18.79
C GLU A 260 -7.69 0.44 -19.78
N GLY A 261 -6.91 -0.17 -20.69
CA GLY A 261 -6.35 0.52 -21.85
C GLY A 261 -4.95 1.08 -21.71
N ILE A 262 -4.24 0.90 -20.58
CA ILE A 262 -2.82 1.21 -20.49
C ILE A 262 -2.02 -0.10 -20.54
N PRO A 263 -1.31 -0.37 -21.62
CA PRO A 263 -0.21 -1.29 -21.56
C PRO A 263 0.89 -0.60 -20.76
N PHE A 264 0.96 -0.85 -19.44
CA PHE A 264 2.16 -0.53 -18.69
C PHE A 264 3.29 -1.41 -19.25
N PRO A 265 4.29 -0.87 -19.92
CA PRO A 265 5.48 -1.63 -20.23
C PRO A 265 6.14 -1.95 -18.88
N GLY A 266 6.20 -3.25 -18.54
CA GLY A 266 6.68 -3.72 -17.24
C GLY A 266 5.62 -3.61 -16.14
N GLN A 267 4.50 -4.29 -16.31
CA GLN A 267 3.39 -4.32 -15.37
C GLN A 267 3.80 -4.98 -14.05
N GLY A 268 4.15 -4.15 -13.06
CA GLY A 268 4.12 -4.60 -11.68
C GLY A 268 2.68 -5.01 -11.28
N ALA A 269 2.55 -5.94 -10.33
CA ALA A 269 1.26 -6.44 -9.86
C ALA A 269 0.37 -5.36 -9.17
N GLY A 270 0.67 -4.08 -9.30
CA GLY A 270 -0.06 -2.98 -8.65
C GLY A 270 0.09 -2.92 -7.14
N LEU A 271 0.95 -3.76 -6.55
CA LEU A 271 1.09 -3.89 -5.09
C LEU A 271 1.76 -2.68 -4.44
N GLY A 272 2.67 -2.02 -5.16
CA GLY A 272 3.51 -0.95 -4.57
C GLY A 272 2.74 0.23 -4.01
N LEU A 273 1.70 0.70 -4.70
CA LEU A 273 0.86 1.81 -4.20
C LEU A 273 -0.05 1.40 -3.05
N SER A 274 -0.57 0.17 -3.06
CA SER A 274 -1.35 -0.39 -1.95
C SER A 274 -0.51 -0.50 -0.68
N ILE A 275 0.73 -0.99 -0.81
CA ILE A 275 1.72 -1.05 0.27
C ILE A 275 2.06 0.37 0.78
N ALA A 276 2.37 1.29 -0.13
CA ALA A 276 2.70 2.67 0.24
C ALA A 276 1.56 3.37 0.98
N ARG A 277 0.31 3.16 0.53
CA ARG A 277 -0.89 3.69 1.20
C ARG A 277 -1.04 3.12 2.61
N HIS A 278 -0.87 1.81 2.76
CA HIS A 278 -0.98 1.16 4.07
C HIS A 278 0.11 1.66 5.03
N ILE A 279 1.35 1.80 4.57
CA ILE A 279 2.43 2.36 5.37
C ILE A 279 2.10 3.80 5.80
N ALA A 280 1.59 4.64 4.91
CA ALA A 280 1.14 5.98 5.28
C ALA A 280 0.04 5.95 6.36
N GLN A 281 -0.94 5.05 6.23
CA GLN A 281 -2.02 4.87 7.21
C GLN A 281 -1.52 4.38 8.57
N LEU A 282 -0.56 3.44 8.63
CA LEU A 282 0.09 3.01 9.87
C LEU A 282 0.74 4.18 10.62
N HIS A 283 1.23 5.18 9.88
CA HIS A 283 1.81 6.41 10.44
C HIS A 283 0.75 7.50 10.74
N GLY A 284 -0.54 7.18 10.68
CA GLY A 284 -1.62 8.16 10.87
C GLY A 284 -1.73 9.18 9.73
N GLY A 285 -1.16 8.87 8.58
CA GLY A 285 -1.10 9.73 7.43
C GLY A 285 -2.02 9.31 6.30
N THR A 286 -1.87 9.99 5.16
CA THR A 286 -2.64 9.73 3.93
C THR A 286 -1.74 9.75 2.71
N LEU A 287 -2.14 9.02 1.66
CA LEU A 287 -1.50 9.01 0.35
C LEU A 287 -2.56 9.34 -0.70
N LEU A 288 -2.32 10.43 -1.45
CA LEU A 288 -3.27 10.97 -2.42
C LEU A 288 -2.59 11.22 -3.79
N PRO A 289 -3.35 11.15 -4.90
CA PRO A 289 -2.88 11.63 -6.17
C PRO A 289 -2.62 13.14 -6.12
N TYR A 290 -1.61 13.57 -6.83
CA TYR A 290 -1.30 14.98 -7.00
C TYR A 290 -1.29 15.32 -8.50
N GLY A 291 -2.31 16.05 -8.94
CA GLY A 291 -2.50 16.48 -10.34
C GLY A 291 -2.14 17.93 -10.61
N GLY A 292 -1.47 18.61 -9.66
CA GLY A 292 -1.14 20.04 -9.77
C GLY A 292 0.08 20.31 -10.64
N GLY A 293 -0.11 21.01 -11.77
CA GLY A 293 0.99 21.46 -12.64
C GLY A 293 1.31 20.52 -13.79
N SER A 294 2.50 20.68 -14.39
CA SER A 294 2.96 19.93 -15.55
C SER A 294 3.49 18.50 -15.22
N SER A 295 3.55 18.14 -13.95
CA SER A 295 4.12 16.86 -13.50
C SER A 295 3.21 16.23 -12.46
N PRO A 296 2.42 15.22 -12.84
CA PRO A 296 1.61 14.46 -11.89
C PRO A 296 2.49 13.69 -10.92
N GLY A 297 1.95 13.38 -9.75
CA GLY A 297 2.70 12.71 -8.70
C GLY A 297 1.82 12.11 -7.61
N VAL A 298 2.47 11.74 -6.54
CA VAL A 298 1.86 11.20 -5.33
C VAL A 298 2.24 12.08 -4.15
N LEU A 299 1.24 12.52 -3.40
CA LEU A 299 1.41 13.29 -2.18
C LEU A 299 1.15 12.40 -0.97
N VAL A 300 2.15 12.25 -0.12
CA VAL A 300 2.02 11.62 1.21
C VAL A 300 1.97 12.72 2.25
N SER A 301 1.05 12.60 3.20
CA SER A 301 0.92 13.49 4.34
C SER A 301 1.08 12.70 5.61
N LEU A 302 2.00 13.09 6.49
CA LEU A 302 2.28 12.42 7.76
C LEU A 302 2.17 13.42 8.91
N PRO A 303 1.65 13.03 10.08
CA PRO A 303 1.61 13.91 11.25
C PRO A 303 3.02 14.25 11.73
N THR A 304 3.24 15.51 12.13
CA THR A 304 4.51 15.99 12.69
C THR A 304 4.46 16.01 14.21
N GLY A 305 5.62 15.88 14.83
CA GLY A 305 5.82 15.96 16.27
C GLY A 305 6.60 14.75 16.80
N PRO A 306 7.15 14.84 18.00
CA PRO A 306 7.78 13.71 18.65
C PRO A 306 6.72 12.76 19.19
N LEU A 307 7.08 11.48 19.37
CA LEU A 307 6.28 10.56 20.18
C LEU A 307 6.13 11.12 21.60
N SER A 308 4.92 11.00 22.18
CA SER A 308 4.67 11.35 23.56
C SER A 308 5.48 10.40 24.46
N GLY A 309 6.52 10.92 25.13
CA GLY A 309 7.42 10.15 25.98
C GLY A 309 8.88 10.60 25.91
N ARG A 310 9.78 9.87 26.54
CA ARG A 310 11.22 10.16 26.50
C ARG A 310 11.76 10.03 25.07
N THR A 311 12.14 11.14 24.49
CA THR A 311 12.59 11.25 23.10
C THR A 311 14.04 10.75 22.99
N SER A 312 14.25 9.60 22.38
CA SER A 312 15.55 9.21 21.86
C SER A 312 15.50 9.29 20.34
N VAL A 313 16.22 10.22 19.76
CA VAL A 313 16.39 10.32 18.31
C VAL A 313 17.45 9.32 17.91
N ARG A 314 17.07 8.25 17.22
CA ARG A 314 18.02 7.32 16.60
C ARG A 314 18.12 7.61 15.10
N ARG A 315 19.34 7.49 14.57
CA ARG A 315 19.54 7.46 13.11
C ARG A 315 18.89 6.21 12.56
N SER A 316 18.04 6.38 11.53
CA SER A 316 17.43 5.28 10.82
C SER A 316 18.52 4.39 10.21
N GLN A 317 18.54 3.11 10.57
CA GLN A 317 19.29 2.10 9.84
C GLN A 317 18.35 1.49 8.81
N VAL A 318 18.76 1.46 7.56
CA VAL A 318 18.04 0.70 6.51
C VAL A 318 18.23 -0.78 6.85
N GLN A 319 17.12 -1.49 7.00
CA GLN A 319 17.15 -2.92 7.28
C GLN A 319 17.61 -3.65 6.02
N GLN A 320 18.56 -4.56 6.14
CA GLN A 320 19.00 -5.44 5.06
C GLN A 320 18.06 -6.65 5.03
N ASP A 321 17.23 -6.73 4.00
CA ASP A 321 16.35 -7.88 3.75
C ASP A 321 17.20 -9.05 3.23
N GLY A 322 17.45 -10.04 4.11
CA GLY A 322 18.18 -11.26 3.71
C GLY A 322 19.60 -11.05 3.17
N GLY A 323 20.24 -9.89 3.45
CA GLY A 323 21.56 -9.54 2.96
C GLY A 323 21.59 -8.83 1.59
N LEU A 324 20.43 -8.62 0.95
CA LEU A 324 20.31 -7.86 -0.28
C LEU A 324 20.12 -6.37 0.00
N ASP A 325 20.65 -5.51 -0.88
CA ASP A 325 20.43 -4.07 -0.80
C ASP A 325 18.95 -3.74 -1.11
N PRO A 326 18.19 -3.15 -0.18
CA PRO A 326 16.79 -2.80 -0.38
C PRO A 326 16.56 -1.85 -1.56
N VAL A 327 17.53 -0.98 -1.87
CA VAL A 327 17.42 -0.04 -3.00
C VAL A 327 17.50 -0.78 -4.32
N LEU A 328 18.43 -1.73 -4.46
CA LEU A 328 18.52 -2.61 -5.63
C LEU A 328 17.27 -3.47 -5.79
N VAL A 329 16.74 -4.02 -4.70
CA VAL A 329 15.51 -4.81 -4.72
C VAL A 329 14.35 -3.97 -5.24
N GLU A 330 14.08 -2.81 -4.62
CA GLU A 330 12.91 -1.99 -4.97
C GLU A 330 13.02 -1.33 -6.36
N LEU A 331 14.24 -1.05 -6.85
CA LEU A 331 14.46 -0.47 -8.17
C LEU A 331 14.72 -1.52 -9.26
N SER A 332 14.71 -2.81 -8.96
CA SER A 332 15.07 -3.89 -9.90
C SER A 332 14.27 -3.89 -11.20
N ASP A 333 13.04 -3.40 -11.22
CA ASP A 333 12.22 -3.30 -12.43
C ASP A 333 12.71 -2.23 -13.40
N VAL A 334 13.34 -1.16 -12.90
CA VAL A 334 13.70 0.03 -13.70
C VAL A 334 15.17 0.12 -14.02
N LEU A 335 16.03 -0.51 -13.23
CA LEU A 335 17.48 -0.51 -13.46
C LEU A 335 17.88 -1.39 -14.64
N PRO A 336 18.91 -1.03 -15.42
CA PRO A 336 19.45 -1.89 -16.47
C PRO A 336 20.12 -3.14 -15.87
N ALA A 337 20.21 -4.23 -16.65
CA ALA A 337 20.80 -5.47 -16.18
C ALA A 337 22.29 -5.31 -15.78
N SER A 338 23.01 -4.38 -16.37
CA SER A 338 24.43 -4.09 -16.07
C SER A 338 24.68 -3.80 -14.59
N VAL A 339 23.72 -3.19 -13.87
CA VAL A 339 23.82 -2.87 -12.44
C VAL A 339 23.88 -4.13 -11.57
N PHE A 340 23.39 -5.26 -12.07
CA PHE A 340 23.34 -6.53 -11.34
C PHE A 340 24.50 -7.48 -11.68
N GLY A 341 25.57 -6.98 -12.32
CA GLY A 341 26.81 -7.71 -12.54
C GLY A 341 27.56 -7.99 -11.23
N LEU A 342 28.41 -9.02 -11.23
CA LEU A 342 29.19 -9.42 -10.03
C LEU A 342 30.17 -8.34 -9.55
N GLU A 343 30.53 -7.37 -10.38
CA GLU A 343 31.47 -6.29 -10.06
C GLU A 343 30.82 -5.14 -9.25
N GLY A 344 29.49 -5.14 -9.08
CA GLY A 344 28.73 -4.10 -8.38
C GLY A 344 28.06 -4.55 -7.07
N LEU A 345 28.33 -5.75 -6.58
CA LEU A 345 27.66 -6.37 -5.43
C LEU A 345 28.54 -6.43 -4.16
N ASP A 346 29.73 -5.77 -4.14
CA ASP A 346 30.62 -5.66 -2.98
C ASP A 346 30.32 -4.42 -2.09
#